data_4e22512fd1d6da6cfc1cf3d31a2bf605
#
_entry.id   4e22512fd1d6da6cfc1cf3d31a2bf605
#
_cell.length_a   1.000
_cell.length_b   1.000
_cell.length_c   1.000
_cell.angle_alpha   90.00
_cell.angle_beta   90.00
_cell.angle_gamma   90.00
#
_symmetry.space_group_name_H-M   'P 1'
#
loop_
_entity.id
_entity.type
_entity.pdbx_description
1 polymer ?
#
loop_
_entity_poly.entity_id
_entity_poly.type
_entity_poly.pdbx_seq_one_letter_code
_entity_poly.pdbx_strand_id
1 'polypeptide(L)'
;MNGEIERRRCEFRLIRYVPDTVRNEYVHIGVILREQGSREPAQIRFTHDWRRVRCMDPEADTGLLEGMESELRRRFEAEPDGNLMRVLREALSLSVQMTEPKAYLAESLPAGMEELMRLYVEPPARARVSRLSGRAAIQAKMRTEFESAGVWDLLRKKITVSEYTRPGDPLRIDVGYRPNGVNHPADIGPSVHPNEQKSRVGDPESARTPLIRMFHAVSLEPGVEMAKVLAFSSEGLRAGVERVDKAKLELTAVIEPALKLGATDEEPERLEMYRFGVETMEEHQIRVLTTSDLGRVAETARRELRV
;
A
#
# COMPACT_ATOMS: atom_id res chain seq x y z
N MET A 1 27.65 7.62 27.56
CA MET A 1 28.71 6.72 27.05
C MET A 1 28.19 6.19 25.72
N ASN A 2 28.63 6.80 24.59
CA ASN A 2 28.38 6.27 23.26
C ASN A 2 29.30 5.05 23.09
N GLY A 3 28.75 3.85 23.18
CA GLY A 3 29.51 2.65 22.79
C GLY A 3 29.75 2.72 21.29
N GLU A 4 30.97 2.96 20.86
CA GLU A 4 31.38 2.71 19.48
C GLU A 4 31.07 1.23 19.17
N ILE A 5 30.13 0.98 18.27
CA ILE A 5 29.87 -0.36 17.77
C ILE A 5 31.09 -0.74 16.94
N GLU A 6 31.90 -1.65 17.46
CA GLU A 6 33.09 -2.16 16.76
C GLU A 6 32.62 -2.95 15.53
N ARG A 7 32.82 -2.36 14.33
CA ARG A 7 32.42 -2.97 13.07
C ARG A 7 33.47 -4.01 12.64
N ARG A 8 32.99 -5.19 12.25
CA ARG A 8 33.81 -6.28 11.73
C ARG A 8 34.16 -6.05 10.28
N ARG A 9 35.41 -6.32 9.90
CA ARG A 9 35.85 -6.26 8.51
C ARG A 9 35.44 -7.56 7.82
N CYS A 10 34.62 -7.44 6.80
CA CYS A 10 34.08 -8.57 6.05
C CYS A 10 34.38 -8.44 4.57
N GLU A 11 34.33 -9.55 3.88
CA GLU A 11 34.33 -9.67 2.43
C GLU A 11 33.05 -10.35 2.00
N PHE A 12 32.38 -9.80 0.98
CA PHE A 12 31.21 -10.45 0.40
C PHE A 12 31.34 -10.63 -1.11
N ARG A 13 30.59 -11.60 -1.62
CA ARG A 13 30.42 -11.87 -3.04
C ARG A 13 28.96 -12.07 -3.34
N LEU A 14 28.53 -11.66 -4.53
CA LEU A 14 27.17 -11.89 -5.00
C LEU A 14 27.16 -13.11 -5.91
N ILE A 15 26.15 -13.95 -5.73
CA ILE A 15 25.86 -15.05 -6.64
C ILE A 15 24.79 -14.55 -7.61
N ARG A 16 25.01 -14.77 -8.89
CA ARG A 16 24.12 -14.35 -9.96
C ARG A 16 23.71 -15.52 -10.84
N TYR A 17 22.47 -15.53 -11.23
CA TYR A 17 21.95 -16.41 -12.26
C TYR A 17 22.03 -15.71 -13.61
N VAL A 18 22.63 -16.37 -14.60
CA VAL A 18 22.87 -15.86 -15.96
C VAL A 18 22.27 -16.84 -16.95
N PRO A 19 21.01 -16.64 -17.40
CA PRO A 19 20.36 -17.56 -18.34
C PRO A 19 21.06 -17.59 -19.70
N ASP A 20 21.57 -16.44 -20.15
CA ASP A 20 22.29 -16.29 -21.41
C ASP A 20 23.59 -15.51 -21.18
N THR A 21 24.73 -16.21 -21.28
CA THR A 21 26.04 -15.61 -21.11
C THR A 21 26.44 -14.64 -22.22
N VAL A 22 25.84 -14.75 -23.41
CA VAL A 22 26.11 -13.88 -24.55
C VAL A 22 25.45 -12.50 -24.32
N ARG A 23 24.21 -12.48 -23.81
CA ARG A 23 23.49 -11.23 -23.50
C ARG A 23 23.99 -10.56 -22.22
N ASN A 24 24.70 -11.32 -21.38
CA ASN A 24 25.20 -10.86 -20.08
C ASN A 24 24.07 -10.27 -19.17
N GLU A 25 22.84 -10.75 -19.34
CA GLU A 25 21.73 -10.44 -18.45
C GLU A 25 21.78 -11.36 -17.24
N TYR A 26 21.57 -10.81 -16.05
CA TYR A 26 21.65 -11.61 -14.83
C TYR A 26 20.72 -11.11 -13.73
N VAL A 27 20.43 -12.01 -12.79
CA VAL A 27 19.74 -11.70 -11.52
C VAL A 27 20.65 -12.12 -10.38
N HIS A 28 20.82 -11.25 -9.38
CA HIS A 28 21.47 -11.67 -8.14
C HIS A 28 20.50 -12.60 -7.37
N ILE A 29 20.99 -13.78 -7.02
CA ILE A 29 20.20 -14.81 -6.35
C ILE A 29 20.71 -15.14 -4.95
N GLY A 30 21.91 -14.68 -4.58
CA GLY A 30 22.47 -14.98 -3.25
C GLY A 30 23.66 -14.11 -2.90
N VAL A 31 24.05 -14.21 -1.63
CA VAL A 31 25.20 -13.54 -1.03
C VAL A 31 26.06 -14.58 -0.31
N ILE A 32 27.36 -14.46 -0.43
CA ILE A 32 28.36 -15.11 0.40
C ILE A 32 29.04 -14.02 1.23
N LEU A 33 29.09 -14.18 2.53
CA LEU A 33 29.70 -13.24 3.48
C LEU A 33 30.71 -13.96 4.38
N ARG A 34 31.90 -13.40 4.53
CA ARG A 34 32.97 -13.92 5.39
C ARG A 34 33.63 -12.78 6.14
N GLU A 35 33.96 -12.99 7.40
CA GLU A 35 34.80 -12.08 8.18
C GLU A 35 36.28 -12.29 7.82
N GLN A 36 36.99 -11.18 7.56
CA GLN A 36 38.42 -11.22 7.23
C GLN A 36 39.24 -11.63 8.45
N GLY A 37 40.11 -12.63 8.26
CA GLY A 37 40.97 -13.13 9.33
C GLY A 37 40.31 -14.06 10.33
N SER A 38 39.00 -14.33 10.19
CA SER A 38 38.29 -15.32 10.99
C SER A 38 38.45 -16.72 10.41
N ARG A 39 38.44 -17.73 11.32
CA ARG A 39 38.38 -19.15 10.96
C ARG A 39 36.93 -19.64 10.86
N GLU A 40 35.96 -18.78 11.13
CA GLU A 40 34.56 -19.15 10.99
C GLU A 40 34.22 -19.41 9.51
N PRO A 41 33.31 -20.39 9.25
CA PRO A 41 32.89 -20.68 7.89
C PRO A 41 32.20 -19.50 7.25
N ALA A 42 32.35 -19.33 5.93
CA ALA A 42 31.61 -18.33 5.19
C ALA A 42 30.09 -18.60 5.29
N GLN A 43 29.33 -17.55 5.54
CA GLN A 43 27.87 -17.64 5.50
C GLN A 43 27.40 -17.48 4.07
N ILE A 44 26.39 -18.26 3.68
CA ILE A 44 25.75 -18.21 2.36
C ILE A 44 24.23 -18.13 2.54
N ARG A 45 23.59 -17.32 1.73
CA ARG A 45 22.13 -17.21 1.67
C ARG A 45 21.68 -16.92 0.25
N PHE A 46 20.68 -17.67 -0.22
CA PHE A 46 19.99 -17.43 -1.48
C PHE A 46 18.63 -16.80 -1.24
N THR A 47 18.05 -16.26 -2.31
CA THR A 47 16.67 -15.80 -2.28
C THR A 47 15.71 -16.99 -2.20
N HIS A 48 14.58 -16.77 -1.53
CA HIS A 48 13.43 -17.68 -1.61
C HIS A 48 12.37 -17.20 -2.61
N ASP A 49 12.58 -16.00 -3.18
CA ASP A 49 11.69 -15.43 -4.19
C ASP A 49 12.27 -15.54 -5.60
N TRP A 50 11.94 -16.61 -6.27
CA TRP A 50 12.44 -16.93 -7.62
C TRP A 50 11.68 -16.25 -8.76
N ARG A 51 10.74 -15.32 -8.47
CA ARG A 51 9.95 -14.64 -9.51
C ARG A 51 10.81 -13.89 -10.52
N ARG A 52 11.92 -13.27 -10.09
CA ARG A 52 12.81 -12.56 -10.99
C ARG A 52 13.57 -13.51 -11.91
N VAL A 53 13.99 -14.68 -11.40
CA VAL A 53 14.63 -15.72 -12.20
C VAL A 53 13.65 -16.25 -13.24
N ARG A 54 12.44 -16.65 -12.82
CA ARG A 54 11.39 -17.15 -13.73
C ARG A 54 10.90 -16.12 -14.75
N CYS A 55 11.03 -14.83 -14.45
CA CYS A 55 10.71 -13.77 -15.40
C CYS A 55 11.73 -13.67 -16.53
N MET A 56 13.03 -13.95 -16.24
CA MET A 56 14.10 -13.95 -17.23
C MET A 56 14.22 -15.30 -17.94
N ASP A 57 14.00 -16.37 -17.21
CA ASP A 57 14.07 -17.75 -17.69
C ASP A 57 12.94 -18.56 -17.08
N PRO A 58 11.82 -18.71 -17.83
CA PRO A 58 10.65 -19.49 -17.37
C PRO A 58 10.95 -20.97 -17.12
N GLU A 59 12.00 -21.51 -17.76
CA GLU A 59 12.41 -22.92 -17.65
C GLU A 59 13.48 -23.16 -16.59
N ALA A 60 13.91 -22.11 -15.85
CA ALA A 60 14.92 -22.23 -14.79
C ALA A 60 14.49 -23.25 -13.72
N ASP A 61 15.38 -24.20 -13.44
CA ASP A 61 15.21 -25.17 -12.35
C ASP A 61 15.52 -24.51 -11.01
N THR A 62 14.50 -23.90 -10.41
CA THR A 62 14.62 -23.24 -9.11
C THR A 62 14.84 -24.24 -7.96
N GLY A 63 14.43 -25.51 -8.12
CA GLY A 63 14.71 -26.57 -7.14
C GLY A 63 16.19 -26.91 -7.09
N LEU A 64 16.87 -26.94 -8.24
CA LEU A 64 18.32 -27.09 -8.29
C LEU A 64 19.04 -25.93 -7.60
N LEU A 65 18.58 -24.69 -7.79
CA LEU A 65 19.18 -23.50 -7.16
C LEU A 65 19.01 -23.53 -5.62
N GLU A 66 17.86 -23.98 -5.11
CA GLU A 66 17.63 -24.18 -3.67
C GLU A 66 18.53 -25.29 -3.10
N GLY A 67 18.67 -26.40 -3.83
CA GLY A 67 19.58 -27.49 -3.45
C GLY A 67 21.04 -27.04 -3.41
N MET A 68 21.44 -26.14 -4.30
CA MET A 68 22.80 -25.58 -4.35
C MET A 68 23.15 -24.78 -3.09
N GLU A 69 22.22 -23.98 -2.53
CA GLU A 69 22.45 -23.27 -1.26
C GLU A 69 22.82 -24.25 -0.14
N SER A 70 22.01 -25.28 0.02
CA SER A 70 22.21 -26.30 1.06
C SER A 70 23.53 -27.04 0.90
N GLU A 71 23.91 -27.40 -0.32
CA GLU A 71 25.17 -28.07 -0.62
C GLU A 71 26.39 -27.17 -0.36
N LEU A 72 26.35 -25.91 -0.76
CA LEU A 72 27.42 -24.94 -0.51
C LEU A 72 27.59 -24.69 0.98
N ARG A 73 26.48 -24.54 1.72
CA ARG A 73 26.52 -24.37 3.17
C ARG A 73 27.21 -25.56 3.85
N ARG A 74 26.81 -26.77 3.51
CA ARG A 74 27.42 -27.99 4.02
C ARG A 74 28.94 -28.07 3.73
N ARG A 75 29.37 -27.66 2.53
CA ARG A 75 30.82 -27.66 2.17
C ARG A 75 31.59 -26.62 2.95
N PHE A 76 31.03 -25.41 3.18
CA PHE A 76 31.71 -24.41 3.99
C PHE A 76 31.84 -24.82 5.46
N GLU A 77 30.86 -25.53 6.01
CA GLU A 77 30.90 -26.07 7.36
C GLU A 77 31.92 -27.23 7.48
N ALA A 78 32.04 -28.07 6.45
CA ALA A 78 32.95 -29.18 6.44
C ALA A 78 34.43 -28.77 6.27
N GLU A 79 34.71 -27.68 5.54
CA GLU A 79 36.05 -27.17 5.24
C GLU A 79 36.16 -25.67 5.56
N PRO A 80 36.14 -25.24 6.83
CA PRO A 80 36.19 -23.82 7.21
C PRO A 80 37.47 -23.11 6.72
N ASP A 81 38.57 -23.80 6.73
CA ASP A 81 39.89 -23.33 6.26
C ASP A 81 40.13 -23.67 4.77
N GLY A 82 39.18 -24.34 4.13
CA GLY A 82 39.24 -24.76 2.74
C GLY A 82 39.33 -23.59 1.78
N ASN A 83 39.90 -23.85 0.62
CA ASN A 83 39.95 -22.85 -0.45
C ASN A 83 38.52 -22.57 -0.97
N LEU A 84 37.85 -21.57 -0.39
CA LEU A 84 36.50 -21.10 -0.78
C LEU A 84 36.36 -21.01 -2.30
N MET A 85 37.40 -20.52 -3.00
CA MET A 85 37.42 -20.39 -4.46
C MET A 85 37.41 -21.75 -5.16
N ARG A 86 38.00 -22.79 -4.57
CA ARG A 86 37.95 -24.14 -5.12
C ARG A 86 36.52 -24.71 -5.00
N VAL A 87 35.96 -24.63 -3.81
CA VAL A 87 34.58 -25.10 -3.55
C VAL A 87 33.60 -24.43 -4.50
N LEU A 88 33.70 -23.13 -4.67
CA LEU A 88 32.83 -22.38 -5.55
C LEU A 88 33.00 -22.72 -7.03
N ARG A 89 34.26 -22.90 -7.50
CA ARG A 89 34.52 -23.32 -8.89
C ARG A 89 33.96 -24.71 -9.21
N GLU A 90 34.00 -25.61 -8.25
CA GLU A 90 33.46 -26.97 -8.41
C GLU A 90 31.92 -27.00 -8.37
N ALA A 91 31.28 -26.09 -7.63
CA ALA A 91 29.86 -26.07 -7.40
C ALA A 91 29.07 -25.19 -8.40
N LEU A 92 29.71 -24.15 -8.94
CA LEU A 92 29.03 -23.20 -9.83
C LEU A 92 29.13 -23.64 -11.30
N SER A 93 28.07 -23.38 -12.04
CA SER A 93 27.94 -23.65 -13.48
C SER A 93 28.13 -22.38 -14.30
N LEU A 94 28.05 -22.50 -15.65
CA LEU A 94 28.03 -21.34 -16.54
C LEU A 94 26.87 -20.41 -16.28
N SER A 95 25.71 -20.98 -15.88
CA SER A 95 24.50 -20.22 -15.61
C SER A 95 24.45 -19.65 -14.17
N VAL A 96 25.32 -20.13 -13.27
CA VAL A 96 25.44 -19.60 -11.91
C VAL A 96 26.86 -19.11 -11.70
N GLN A 97 27.01 -17.81 -11.57
CA GLN A 97 28.30 -17.15 -11.50
C GLN A 97 28.43 -16.34 -10.19
N MET A 98 29.68 -16.04 -9.85
CA MET A 98 30.01 -15.26 -8.65
C MET A 98 30.74 -13.98 -9.04
N THR A 99 30.46 -12.89 -8.33
CA THR A 99 31.19 -11.63 -8.52
C THR A 99 32.58 -11.65 -7.84
N GLU A 100 33.42 -10.69 -8.22
CA GLU A 100 34.63 -10.41 -7.47
C GLU A 100 34.32 -10.00 -6.02
N PRO A 101 35.25 -10.24 -5.08
CA PRO A 101 35.08 -9.89 -3.69
C PRO A 101 34.95 -8.37 -3.48
N LYS A 102 34.10 -8.00 -2.55
CA LYS A 102 33.92 -6.60 -2.13
C LYS A 102 34.10 -6.49 -0.64
N ALA A 103 34.80 -5.45 -0.18
CA ALA A 103 34.95 -5.15 1.22
C ALA A 103 33.64 -4.61 1.81
N TYR A 104 33.34 -4.97 3.07
CA TYR A 104 32.16 -4.57 3.78
C TYR A 104 32.43 -4.45 5.28
N LEU A 105 31.78 -3.51 5.95
CA LEU A 105 31.85 -3.35 7.40
C LEU A 105 30.51 -3.72 8.02
N ALA A 106 30.46 -4.81 8.76
CA ALA A 106 29.25 -5.32 9.43
C ALA A 106 29.31 -5.10 10.93
N GLU A 107 28.17 -4.89 11.57
CA GLU A 107 28.02 -4.92 13.03
C GLU A 107 28.10 -6.36 13.54
N SER A 108 27.53 -7.29 12.80
CA SER A 108 27.64 -8.73 12.99
C SER A 108 27.42 -9.44 11.65
N LEU A 109 27.89 -10.69 11.51
CA LEU A 109 27.68 -11.45 10.26
C LEU A 109 26.19 -11.62 9.92
N PRO A 110 25.28 -11.96 10.87
CA PRO A 110 23.86 -12.06 10.56
C PRO A 110 23.23 -10.73 10.11
N ALA A 111 23.56 -9.62 10.78
CA ALA A 111 23.04 -8.29 10.39
C ALA A 111 23.59 -7.86 9.02
N GLY A 112 24.88 -8.11 8.76
CA GLY A 112 25.47 -7.83 7.45
C GLY A 112 24.87 -8.67 6.33
N MET A 113 24.58 -9.94 6.58
CA MET A 113 23.90 -10.81 5.62
C MET A 113 22.51 -10.29 5.27
N GLU A 114 21.73 -9.90 6.28
CA GLU A 114 20.39 -9.36 6.09
C GLU A 114 20.41 -8.06 5.27
N GLU A 115 21.37 -7.17 5.58
CA GLU A 115 21.51 -5.91 4.85
C GLU A 115 21.93 -6.15 3.39
N LEU A 116 22.90 -7.04 3.14
CA LEU A 116 23.36 -7.35 1.79
C LEU A 116 22.29 -8.04 0.94
N MET A 117 21.50 -8.96 1.53
CA MET A 117 20.36 -9.57 0.86
C MET A 117 19.36 -8.51 0.43
N ARG A 118 19.00 -7.61 1.34
CA ARG A 118 18.08 -6.51 1.06
C ARG A 118 18.58 -5.55 -0.02
N LEU A 119 19.89 -5.25 -0.04
CA LEU A 119 20.45 -4.30 -0.98
C LEU A 119 20.61 -4.86 -2.38
N TYR A 120 20.97 -6.14 -2.51
CA TYR A 120 21.40 -6.70 -3.79
C TYR A 120 20.52 -7.81 -4.35
N VAL A 121 19.91 -8.61 -3.50
CA VAL A 121 19.23 -9.85 -3.89
C VAL A 121 17.72 -9.71 -3.83
N GLU A 122 17.24 -9.29 -2.67
CA GLU A 122 15.81 -9.08 -2.52
C GLU A 122 15.39 -7.88 -3.37
N PRO A 123 14.29 -7.98 -4.12
CA PRO A 123 13.75 -6.79 -4.72
C PRO A 123 13.60 -5.78 -3.59
N PRO A 124 14.04 -4.49 -3.79
CA PRO A 124 13.77 -3.48 -2.79
C PRO A 124 12.31 -3.70 -2.41
N ALA A 125 12.06 -3.79 -1.09
CA ALA A 125 10.69 -3.83 -0.62
C ALA A 125 10.05 -2.59 -1.27
N ARG A 126 9.58 -2.78 -2.49
CA ARG A 126 8.62 -1.87 -3.07
C ARG A 126 7.56 -1.95 -1.99
N ALA A 127 7.48 -0.92 -1.19
CA ALA A 127 6.22 -0.61 -0.54
C ALA A 127 5.24 -1.05 -1.61
N ARG A 128 4.43 -2.07 -1.37
CA ARG A 128 3.50 -2.61 -2.36
C ARG A 128 2.81 -1.36 -2.90
N VAL A 129 3.42 -0.75 -3.90
CA VAL A 129 2.76 0.23 -4.74
C VAL A 129 1.71 -0.66 -5.31
N SER A 130 0.60 -0.61 -4.63
CA SER A 130 -0.61 -1.30 -4.91
C SER A 130 -0.71 -1.29 -6.42
N ARG A 131 -0.66 -2.46 -7.06
CA ARG A 131 -1.03 -2.60 -8.47
C ARG A 131 -2.50 -2.22 -8.67
N LEU A 132 -3.13 -1.75 -7.60
CA LEU A 132 -4.42 -1.13 -7.64
C LEU A 132 -4.26 0.20 -8.35
N SER A 133 -4.80 0.31 -9.54
CA SER A 133 -4.97 1.56 -10.28
C SER A 133 -6.39 2.08 -10.03
N GLY A 134 -6.59 3.32 -10.37
CA GLY A 134 -7.90 3.92 -10.36
C GLY A 134 -8.59 3.85 -8.99
N ARG A 135 -9.88 3.60 -8.99
CA ARG A 135 -10.74 3.62 -7.79
C ARG A 135 -10.24 2.70 -6.66
N ALA A 136 -9.73 1.53 -6.99
CA ALA A 136 -9.23 0.58 -5.98
C ALA A 136 -8.00 1.12 -5.23
N ALA A 137 -7.14 1.88 -5.90
CA ALA A 137 -6.00 2.55 -5.27
C ALA A 137 -6.45 3.67 -4.32
N ILE A 138 -7.46 4.44 -4.71
CA ILE A 138 -8.04 5.48 -3.87
C ILE A 138 -8.65 4.86 -2.61
N GLN A 139 -9.47 3.81 -2.75
CA GLN A 139 -10.10 3.10 -1.63
C GLN A 139 -9.06 2.53 -0.65
N ALA A 140 -7.99 1.92 -1.17
CA ALA A 140 -6.90 1.40 -0.34
C ALA A 140 -6.20 2.53 0.44
N LYS A 141 -5.97 3.67 -0.20
CA LYS A 141 -5.36 4.85 0.45
C LYS A 141 -6.30 5.43 1.50
N MET A 142 -7.59 5.59 1.20
CA MET A 142 -8.61 6.00 2.18
C MET A 142 -8.59 5.10 3.42
N ARG A 143 -8.62 3.78 3.21
CA ARG A 143 -8.55 2.81 4.29
C ARG A 143 -7.30 3.01 5.15
N THR A 144 -6.12 3.07 4.53
CA THR A 144 -4.85 3.25 5.25
C THR A 144 -4.84 4.51 6.11
N GLU A 145 -5.30 5.65 5.58
CA GLU A 145 -5.29 6.91 6.32
C GLU A 145 -6.29 6.91 7.49
N PHE A 146 -7.51 6.36 7.30
CA PHE A 146 -8.49 6.25 8.38
C PHE A 146 -8.10 5.20 9.42
N GLU A 147 -7.42 4.09 9.03
CA GLU A 147 -6.83 3.13 9.97
C GLU A 147 -5.71 3.77 10.79
N SER A 148 -4.81 4.53 10.15
CA SER A 148 -3.72 5.24 10.82
C SER A 148 -4.21 6.27 11.84
N ALA A 149 -5.36 6.90 11.56
CA ALA A 149 -6.01 7.80 12.50
C ALA A 149 -6.83 7.09 13.59
N GLY A 150 -6.95 5.76 13.55
CA GLY A 150 -7.68 4.95 14.53
C GLY A 150 -9.21 5.05 14.43
N VAL A 151 -9.74 5.56 13.30
CA VAL A 151 -11.18 5.79 13.15
C VAL A 151 -11.88 4.81 12.20
N TRP A 152 -11.13 3.97 11.50
CA TRP A 152 -11.68 3.09 10.45
C TRP A 152 -12.84 2.22 10.93
N ASP A 153 -12.73 1.67 12.14
CA ASP A 153 -13.76 0.77 12.67
C ASP A 153 -15.01 1.51 13.14
N LEU A 154 -14.92 2.80 13.34
CA LEU A 154 -16.04 3.68 13.69
C LEU A 154 -16.82 4.18 12.46
N LEU A 155 -16.28 3.99 11.24
CA LEU A 155 -16.95 4.39 10.02
C LEU A 155 -17.95 3.34 9.56
N ARG A 156 -19.12 3.77 9.11
CA ARG A 156 -20.01 2.93 8.30
C ARG A 156 -19.39 2.74 6.92
N LYS A 157 -19.37 1.49 6.45
CA LYS A 157 -18.72 1.07 5.20
C LYS A 157 -19.76 0.58 4.20
N LYS A 158 -19.53 0.80 2.90
CA LYS A 158 -20.39 0.30 1.79
C LYS A 158 -21.86 0.71 1.95
N ILE A 159 -22.10 1.98 2.21
CA ILE A 159 -23.44 2.54 2.42
C ILE A 159 -24.24 2.42 1.12
N THR A 160 -25.36 1.71 1.17
CA THR A 160 -26.23 1.48 0.02
C THR A 160 -27.08 2.70 -0.24
N VAL A 161 -26.92 3.33 -1.41
CA VAL A 161 -27.64 4.57 -1.75
C VAL A 161 -29.14 4.33 -1.89
N SER A 162 -29.59 3.12 -2.24
CA SER A 162 -31.01 2.75 -2.29
C SER A 162 -31.75 2.87 -0.96
N GLU A 163 -31.06 2.95 0.18
CA GLU A 163 -31.64 3.25 1.49
C GLU A 163 -32.21 4.69 1.56
N TYR A 164 -31.63 5.58 0.77
CA TYR A 164 -31.94 7.01 0.76
C TYR A 164 -32.68 7.46 -0.50
N THR A 165 -32.48 6.81 -1.63
CA THR A 165 -33.04 7.16 -2.92
C THR A 165 -34.25 6.29 -3.25
N ARG A 166 -34.10 5.31 -4.10
CA ARG A 166 -35.14 4.40 -4.56
C ARG A 166 -34.64 2.96 -4.55
N PRO A 167 -35.49 1.97 -4.33
CA PRO A 167 -35.13 0.57 -4.47
C PRO A 167 -34.49 0.28 -5.83
N GLY A 168 -33.38 -0.47 -5.83
CA GLY A 168 -32.66 -0.84 -7.04
C GLY A 168 -31.55 0.13 -7.45
N ASP A 169 -31.30 1.24 -6.73
CA ASP A 169 -30.12 2.08 -6.99
C ASP A 169 -28.86 1.29 -6.67
N PRO A 170 -27.98 1.04 -7.66
CA PRO A 170 -26.79 0.20 -7.49
C PRO A 170 -25.62 0.93 -6.81
N LEU A 171 -25.71 2.26 -6.66
CA LEU A 171 -24.61 3.07 -6.11
C LEU A 171 -24.39 2.73 -4.64
N ARG A 172 -23.14 2.60 -4.26
CA ARG A 172 -22.70 2.41 -2.86
C ARG A 172 -21.61 3.41 -2.54
N ILE A 173 -21.83 4.18 -1.49
CA ILE A 173 -20.83 5.09 -0.94
C ILE A 173 -19.83 4.27 -0.11
N ASP A 174 -18.55 4.59 -0.22
CA ASP A 174 -17.51 3.75 0.37
C ASP A 174 -17.50 3.81 1.89
N VAL A 175 -17.49 5.01 2.47
CA VAL A 175 -17.50 5.21 3.92
C VAL A 175 -18.27 6.47 4.33
N GLY A 176 -18.76 6.49 5.58
CA GLY A 176 -19.39 7.67 6.15
C GLY A 176 -19.43 7.63 7.67
N TYR A 177 -19.67 8.78 8.31
CA TYR A 177 -19.82 8.90 9.75
C TYR A 177 -20.68 10.11 10.14
N ARG A 178 -21.14 10.12 11.41
CA ARG A 178 -21.82 11.24 12.03
C ARG A 178 -20.86 11.94 13.01
N PRO A 179 -20.50 13.21 12.81
CA PRO A 179 -19.80 13.99 13.81
C PRO A 179 -20.55 14.01 15.15
N ASN A 180 -19.83 13.85 16.25
CA ASN A 180 -20.39 13.88 17.61
C ASN A 180 -21.45 12.81 17.94
N GLY A 181 -21.60 11.77 17.14
CA GLY A 181 -22.50 10.65 17.36
C GLY A 181 -21.75 9.40 17.82
N VAL A 182 -22.40 8.56 18.66
CA VAL A 182 -21.97 7.18 18.84
C VAL A 182 -22.29 6.45 17.54
N ASN A 183 -21.25 6.20 16.73
CA ASN A 183 -21.40 5.46 15.49
C ASN A 183 -21.42 3.95 15.77
N HIS A 184 -22.51 3.47 16.38
CA HIS A 184 -22.78 2.04 16.31
C HIS A 184 -23.10 1.70 14.84
N PRO A 185 -22.60 0.58 14.26
CA PRO A 185 -22.98 0.17 12.90
C PRO A 185 -24.50 0.12 12.65
N ALA A 186 -25.29 -0.03 13.72
CA ALA A 186 -26.75 0.00 13.70
C ALA A 186 -27.37 1.43 13.71
N ASP A 187 -26.59 2.47 14.09
CA ASP A 187 -27.12 3.83 14.29
C ASP A 187 -27.12 4.70 13.02
N ILE A 188 -26.59 4.18 11.94
CA ILE A 188 -26.58 4.82 10.61
C ILE A 188 -27.47 4.00 9.65
N GLY A 189 -28.59 3.49 10.12
CA GLY A 189 -29.66 2.88 9.36
C GLY A 189 -30.96 3.64 9.59
N PRO A 190 -32.00 3.44 8.77
CA PRO A 190 -33.30 4.03 9.04
C PRO A 190 -33.71 3.66 10.46
N SER A 191 -33.94 4.67 11.31
CA SER A 191 -34.31 4.51 12.70
C SER A 191 -35.69 3.85 12.78
N VAL A 192 -35.71 2.55 13.01
CA VAL A 192 -36.92 1.80 13.35
C VAL A 192 -36.96 1.64 14.86
N HIS A 193 -37.10 2.72 15.60
CA HIS A 193 -37.63 2.70 16.97
C HIS A 193 -38.14 4.07 17.39
N PRO A 194 -39.50 4.23 17.54
CA PRO A 194 -40.10 5.49 17.99
C PRO A 194 -40.21 5.63 19.50
N ASN A 195 -39.39 5.01 20.34
CA ASN A 195 -39.73 5.00 21.76
C ASN A 195 -38.56 5.10 22.78
N GLU A 196 -37.50 5.86 22.51
CA GLU A 196 -36.53 6.22 23.59
C GLU A 196 -36.07 7.69 23.47
N GLN A 197 -37.01 8.62 23.40
CA GLN A 197 -36.74 10.05 23.63
C GLN A 197 -37.40 10.50 24.92
N LYS A 198 -36.90 10.07 26.08
CA LYS A 198 -37.14 10.77 27.36
C LYS A 198 -35.86 10.77 28.18
N SER A 199 -35.33 11.96 28.33
CA SER A 199 -34.37 12.42 29.33
C SER A 199 -33.03 12.94 28.81
N ARG A 200 -33.05 14.16 28.32
CA ARG A 200 -32.01 15.16 28.61
C ARG A 200 -32.56 16.53 28.23
N VAL A 201 -33.22 17.15 29.22
CA VAL A 201 -33.49 18.60 29.24
C VAL A 201 -32.15 19.26 29.54
N GLY A 202 -31.63 20.02 28.59
CA GLY A 202 -30.40 20.78 28.70
C GLY A 202 -30.25 21.68 27.48
N ASP A 203 -30.57 22.95 27.65
CA ASP A 203 -30.32 24.16 26.85
C ASP A 203 -30.93 24.29 25.45
N PRO A 204 -31.73 25.33 25.21
CA PRO A 204 -32.37 25.61 23.91
C PRO A 204 -31.44 26.35 22.92
N GLU A 205 -30.15 26.33 23.11
CA GLU A 205 -29.23 27.09 22.29
C GLU A 205 -28.25 26.17 21.52
N SER A 206 -28.74 25.58 20.50
CA SER A 206 -28.07 25.11 19.27
C SER A 206 -28.79 23.94 18.63
N ALA A 207 -29.95 24.17 18.05
CA ALA A 207 -30.52 23.24 17.09
C ALA A 207 -29.68 23.20 15.79
N ARG A 208 -28.44 22.76 15.90
CA ARG A 208 -27.61 22.47 14.71
C ARG A 208 -28.17 21.20 14.08
N THR A 209 -28.69 21.32 12.86
CA THR A 209 -29.08 20.16 12.07
C THR A 209 -27.98 19.12 12.09
N PRO A 210 -28.25 17.85 12.47
CA PRO A 210 -27.25 16.81 12.46
C PRO A 210 -26.56 16.73 11.12
N LEU A 211 -25.25 16.45 11.14
CA LEU A 211 -24.43 16.35 9.93
C LEU A 211 -24.04 14.89 9.71
N ILE A 212 -24.10 14.43 8.46
CA ILE A 212 -23.53 13.15 8.01
C ILE A 212 -22.46 13.46 6.98
N ARG A 213 -21.30 12.90 7.15
CA ARG A 213 -20.19 12.97 6.18
C ARG A 213 -20.06 11.66 5.46
N MET A 214 -20.04 11.70 4.14
CA MET A 214 -19.85 10.54 3.28
C MET A 214 -18.72 10.77 2.31
N PHE A 215 -17.89 9.74 2.10
CA PHE A 215 -16.73 9.77 1.21
C PHE A 215 -16.85 8.67 0.17
N HIS A 216 -16.61 9.05 -1.08
CA HIS A 216 -16.64 8.14 -2.22
C HIS A 216 -15.40 8.26 -3.09
N ALA A 217 -14.77 7.14 -3.40
CA ALA A 217 -13.63 7.08 -4.29
C ALA A 217 -14.11 7.21 -5.74
N VAL A 218 -13.63 8.23 -6.45
CA VAL A 218 -13.92 8.48 -7.86
C VAL A 218 -12.60 8.52 -8.61
N SER A 219 -12.38 7.55 -9.51
CA SER A 219 -11.20 7.59 -10.39
C SER A 219 -11.55 8.33 -11.67
N LEU A 220 -10.68 9.26 -12.05
CA LEU A 220 -10.74 9.97 -13.33
C LEU A 220 -9.76 9.37 -14.36
N GLU A 221 -9.03 8.29 -13.99
CA GLU A 221 -8.11 7.58 -14.91
C GLU A 221 -8.82 6.98 -16.14
N PRO A 222 -9.95 6.24 -15.96
CA PRO A 222 -10.68 5.68 -17.10
C PRO A 222 -11.62 6.68 -17.80
N GLY A 223 -11.87 7.87 -17.21
CA GLY A 223 -12.79 8.86 -17.71
C GLY A 223 -13.66 9.48 -16.61
N VAL A 224 -14.64 10.29 -17.04
CA VAL A 224 -15.48 11.11 -16.15
C VAL A 224 -16.84 10.47 -15.79
N GLU A 225 -17.10 9.25 -16.23
CA GLU A 225 -18.40 8.59 -16.08
C GLU A 225 -18.81 8.46 -14.60
N MET A 226 -17.88 8.07 -13.74
CA MET A 226 -18.16 7.94 -12.30
C MET A 226 -18.42 9.30 -11.63
N ALA A 227 -17.75 10.36 -12.08
CA ALA A 227 -18.03 11.71 -11.61
C ALA A 227 -19.46 12.13 -11.96
N LYS A 228 -19.90 11.88 -13.20
CA LYS A 228 -21.27 12.15 -13.67
C LYS A 228 -22.30 11.32 -12.90
N VAL A 229 -22.03 10.02 -12.65
CA VAL A 229 -22.94 9.16 -11.89
C VAL A 229 -23.11 9.67 -10.46
N LEU A 230 -22.01 10.04 -9.79
CA LEU A 230 -22.05 10.58 -8.44
C LEU A 230 -22.77 11.92 -8.39
N ALA A 231 -22.49 12.81 -9.36
CA ALA A 231 -23.14 14.12 -9.49
C ALA A 231 -24.67 13.96 -9.65
N PHE A 232 -25.10 13.12 -10.58
CA PHE A 232 -26.52 12.83 -10.81
C PHE A 232 -27.23 12.27 -9.56
N SER A 233 -26.58 11.40 -8.81
CA SER A 233 -27.16 10.77 -7.62
C SER A 233 -27.13 11.66 -6.38
N SER A 234 -26.34 12.71 -6.37
CA SER A 234 -26.03 13.52 -5.18
C SER A 234 -27.25 14.25 -4.61
N GLU A 235 -28.10 14.82 -5.46
CA GLU A 235 -29.31 15.55 -5.04
C GLU A 235 -30.32 14.59 -4.38
N GLY A 236 -30.60 13.46 -5.03
CA GLY A 236 -31.48 12.42 -4.49
C GLY A 236 -30.98 11.85 -3.17
N LEU A 237 -29.67 11.68 -3.04
CA LEU A 237 -29.03 11.20 -1.82
C LEU A 237 -29.16 12.23 -0.68
N ARG A 238 -28.97 13.53 -0.94
CA ARG A 238 -29.17 14.60 0.07
C ARG A 238 -30.61 14.66 0.54
N ALA A 239 -31.56 14.70 -0.38
CA ALA A 239 -32.99 14.71 -0.05
C ALA A 239 -33.38 13.46 0.75
N GLY A 240 -32.80 12.30 0.40
CA GLY A 240 -33.01 11.06 1.14
C GLY A 240 -32.46 11.09 2.56
N VAL A 241 -31.24 11.54 2.74
CA VAL A 241 -30.57 11.68 4.06
C VAL A 241 -31.38 12.68 4.94
N GLU A 242 -31.81 13.79 4.39
CA GLU A 242 -32.65 14.75 5.12
C GLU A 242 -33.98 14.14 5.52
N ARG A 243 -34.60 13.37 4.64
CA ARG A 243 -35.91 12.71 4.91
C ARG A 243 -35.79 11.61 5.96
N VAL A 244 -34.78 10.73 5.84
CA VAL A 244 -34.64 9.52 6.66
C VAL A 244 -33.92 9.82 7.97
N ASP A 245 -32.76 10.48 7.90
CA ASP A 245 -31.90 10.72 9.06
C ASP A 245 -32.11 12.09 9.73
N LYS A 246 -32.96 12.95 9.15
CA LYS A 246 -33.13 14.34 9.59
C LYS A 246 -31.81 15.10 9.70
N ALA A 247 -30.88 14.81 8.82
CA ALA A 247 -29.50 15.29 8.84
C ALA A 247 -29.14 15.94 7.51
N LYS A 248 -28.18 16.87 7.54
CA LYS A 248 -27.56 17.43 6.35
C LYS A 248 -26.45 16.49 5.87
N LEU A 249 -26.37 16.24 4.57
CA LEU A 249 -25.29 15.45 3.97
C LEU A 249 -24.14 16.35 3.48
N GLU A 250 -22.92 16.06 3.89
CA GLU A 250 -21.69 16.50 3.28
C GLU A 250 -21.08 15.34 2.49
N LEU A 251 -21.24 15.37 1.15
CA LEU A 251 -20.72 14.35 0.24
C LEU A 251 -19.38 14.80 -0.28
N THR A 252 -18.36 13.95 -0.14
CA THR A 252 -16.98 14.20 -0.58
C THR A 252 -16.55 13.12 -1.58
N ALA A 253 -16.12 13.55 -2.75
CA ALA A 253 -15.42 12.70 -3.71
C ALA A 253 -13.92 12.74 -3.44
N VAL A 254 -13.29 11.59 -3.37
CA VAL A 254 -11.84 11.46 -3.26
C VAL A 254 -11.29 10.99 -4.60
N ILE A 255 -10.39 11.77 -5.19
CA ILE A 255 -9.85 11.53 -6.52
C ILE A 255 -8.32 11.38 -6.50
N GLU A 256 -7.74 10.91 -7.60
CA GLU A 256 -6.30 10.96 -7.81
C GLU A 256 -5.84 12.42 -8.02
N PRO A 257 -4.62 12.78 -7.58
CA PRO A 257 -4.01 14.07 -7.97
C PRO A 257 -3.80 14.14 -9.49
N ALA A 258 -4.03 15.31 -10.08
CA ALA A 258 -3.89 15.56 -11.53
C ALA A 258 -2.54 15.08 -12.08
N LEU A 259 -1.45 15.36 -11.36
CA LEU A 259 -0.09 14.95 -11.73
C LEU A 259 0.08 13.41 -11.88
N LYS A 260 -0.65 12.63 -11.08
CA LYS A 260 -0.64 11.16 -11.18
C LYS A 260 -1.28 10.64 -12.45
N LEU A 261 -2.22 11.39 -13.00
CA LEU A 261 -2.96 11.02 -14.20
C LEU A 261 -2.29 11.57 -15.47
N GLY A 262 -1.14 12.26 -15.35
CA GLY A 262 -0.53 12.97 -16.47
C GLY A 262 -1.40 14.14 -16.96
N ALA A 263 -2.33 14.63 -16.13
CA ALA A 263 -3.15 15.81 -16.43
C ALA A 263 -2.30 17.08 -16.18
N THR A 264 -1.43 17.37 -17.13
CA THR A 264 -0.48 18.48 -17.11
C THR A 264 -0.66 19.34 -18.35
N ASP A 265 -0.01 20.49 -18.38
CA ASP A 265 -0.05 21.39 -19.56
C ASP A 265 0.54 20.76 -20.83
N GLU A 266 1.33 19.67 -20.67
CA GLU A 266 1.89 18.90 -21.80
C GLU A 266 0.85 17.94 -22.41
N GLU A 267 -0.19 17.54 -21.66
CA GLU A 267 -1.30 16.69 -22.12
C GLU A 267 -2.65 17.42 -21.92
N PRO A 268 -2.98 18.42 -22.74
CA PRO A 268 -4.13 19.30 -22.53
C PRO A 268 -5.47 18.56 -22.53
N GLU A 269 -5.66 17.53 -23.34
CA GLU A 269 -6.90 16.74 -23.36
C GLU A 269 -7.17 16.04 -22.03
N ARG A 270 -6.15 15.51 -21.40
CA ARG A 270 -6.27 14.88 -20.07
C ARG A 270 -6.55 15.91 -18.98
N LEU A 271 -5.92 17.07 -19.09
CA LEU A 271 -6.14 18.16 -18.16
C LEU A 271 -7.57 18.69 -18.25
N GLU A 272 -8.11 18.86 -19.46
CA GLU A 272 -9.49 19.27 -19.68
C GLU A 272 -10.49 18.23 -19.15
N MET A 273 -10.25 16.94 -19.42
CA MET A 273 -11.07 15.86 -18.88
C MET A 273 -11.05 15.85 -17.36
N TYR A 274 -9.90 16.03 -16.74
CA TYR A 274 -9.75 16.11 -15.28
C TYR A 274 -10.53 17.30 -14.72
N ARG A 275 -10.35 18.49 -15.30
CA ARG A 275 -11.08 19.70 -14.90
C ARG A 275 -12.58 19.51 -15.01
N PHE A 276 -13.05 19.01 -16.15
CA PHE A 276 -14.46 18.72 -16.35
C PHE A 276 -15.03 17.78 -15.28
N GLY A 277 -14.30 16.72 -14.93
CA GLY A 277 -14.74 15.80 -13.88
C GLY A 277 -14.85 16.46 -12.50
N VAL A 278 -13.90 17.33 -12.14
CA VAL A 278 -13.91 18.10 -10.90
C VAL A 278 -15.06 19.10 -10.88
N GLU A 279 -15.16 19.93 -11.90
CA GLU A 279 -16.21 20.96 -12.04
C GLU A 279 -17.60 20.33 -11.99
N THR A 280 -17.84 19.23 -12.70
CA THR A 280 -19.11 18.50 -12.67
C THR A 280 -19.51 18.09 -11.26
N MET A 281 -18.56 17.63 -10.44
CA MET A 281 -18.86 17.26 -9.04
C MET A 281 -19.12 18.50 -8.17
N GLU A 282 -18.33 19.56 -8.33
CA GLU A 282 -18.44 20.79 -7.55
C GLU A 282 -19.76 21.55 -7.83
N GLU A 283 -20.19 21.62 -9.10
CA GLU A 283 -21.50 22.18 -9.50
C GLU A 283 -22.67 21.48 -8.79
N HIS A 284 -22.52 20.18 -8.51
CA HIS A 284 -23.50 19.40 -7.75
C HIS A 284 -23.24 19.40 -6.23
N GLN A 285 -22.47 20.38 -5.74
CA GLN A 285 -22.16 20.57 -4.32
C GLN A 285 -21.43 19.36 -3.68
N ILE A 286 -20.71 18.58 -4.46
CA ILE A 286 -19.86 17.52 -3.97
C ILE A 286 -18.49 18.14 -3.71
N ARG A 287 -18.00 18.00 -2.48
CA ARG A 287 -16.66 18.43 -2.14
C ARG A 287 -15.65 17.51 -2.81
N VAL A 288 -14.70 18.06 -3.55
CA VAL A 288 -13.64 17.26 -4.19
C VAL A 288 -12.34 17.38 -3.40
N LEU A 289 -11.72 16.25 -3.10
CA LEU A 289 -10.43 16.15 -2.43
C LEU A 289 -9.54 15.15 -3.15
N THR A 290 -8.24 15.39 -3.11
CA THR A 290 -7.27 14.43 -3.64
C THR A 290 -6.85 13.42 -2.57
N THR A 291 -6.27 12.29 -3.01
CA THR A 291 -5.68 11.33 -2.08
C THR A 291 -4.55 11.91 -1.23
N SER A 292 -3.99 13.05 -1.60
CA SER A 292 -2.98 13.77 -0.81
C SER A 292 -3.56 14.46 0.42
N ASP A 293 -4.86 14.76 0.42
CA ASP A 293 -5.57 15.44 1.51
C ASP A 293 -6.09 14.49 2.59
N LEU A 294 -6.07 13.18 2.33
CA LEU A 294 -6.71 12.17 3.18
C LEU A 294 -6.21 12.15 4.62
N GLY A 295 -4.91 12.38 4.86
CA GLY A 295 -4.38 12.42 6.22
C GLY A 295 -5.04 13.51 7.06
N ARG A 296 -5.22 14.71 6.48
CA ARG A 296 -5.91 15.83 7.14
C ARG A 296 -7.39 15.54 7.38
N VAL A 297 -8.04 14.85 6.44
CA VAL A 297 -9.44 14.44 6.57
C VAL A 297 -9.61 13.40 7.66
N ALA A 298 -8.73 12.42 7.73
CA ALA A 298 -8.75 11.37 8.74
C ALA A 298 -8.54 11.95 10.16
N GLU A 299 -7.62 12.91 10.31
CA GLU A 299 -7.42 13.61 11.59
C GLU A 299 -8.63 14.49 11.98
N THR A 300 -9.34 15.05 11.00
CA THR A 300 -10.58 15.75 11.25
C THR A 300 -11.68 14.79 11.74
N ALA A 301 -11.81 13.63 11.09
CA ALA A 301 -12.74 12.58 11.52
C ALA A 301 -12.43 12.10 12.94
N ARG A 302 -11.16 11.94 13.30
CA ARG A 302 -10.72 11.57 14.65
C ARG A 302 -11.21 12.57 15.70
N ARG A 303 -11.00 13.85 15.44
CA ARG A 303 -11.47 14.92 16.36
C ARG A 303 -13.00 14.95 16.49
N GLU A 304 -13.71 14.76 15.39
CA GLU A 304 -15.17 14.78 15.37
C GLU A 304 -15.80 13.55 16.01
N LEU A 305 -15.14 12.40 15.93
CA LEU A 305 -15.56 11.16 16.58
C LEU A 305 -15.07 11.04 18.04
N ARG A 306 -14.27 12.01 18.51
CA ARG A 306 -13.73 12.09 19.89
C ARG A 306 -12.88 10.86 20.30
N VAL A 307 -12.05 10.39 19.41
CA VAL A 307 -11.13 9.26 19.64
C VAL A 307 -9.70 9.75 19.86
#